data_05161fabdf3909d0595b65ca6e86f2a3
#
_entry.id   05161fabdf3909d0595b65ca6e86f2a3
#
_cell.length_a   1.000
_cell.length_b   1.000
_cell.length_c   1.000
_cell.angle_alpha   90.00
_cell.angle_beta   90.00
_cell.angle_gamma   90.00
#
_symmetry.space_group_name_H-M   'P 1'
#
loop_
_entity.id
_entity.type
_entity.pdbx_description
1 polymer ?
#
loop_
_entity_poly.entity_id
_entity_poly.type
_entity_poly.pdbx_seq_one_letter_code
_entity_poly.pdbx_strand_id
1 'polypeptide(L)'
;MTVKITPKKLTGCVEAVYSKSFAIRAIVAASLAFGVSIIENVQFCDDVKTTLFAIEKFGAKFSIKNNSLKIYGGLNNLLEEKKIYINCKDSALNFRLFSFLAATSSCDIYLKGTENLFKRPLVADLYFNKNKFNYIKKERNCFKVVNRLKPGKFFISCKISSQFLTGLLFSLPILDDDSEIIVEKIEESKQYVDFTLYVLKQFGIKIKRTFKGFKVLGRQKFKSFNFKVPVDHSQMAFFEILGAFNPIKIIGLKKSSLQKDCLILKIIKRSGLAVNWQNGFAIVSRKKNKLKPFKVSVNKTPDLALPLAVFACFCDGVSKIYRISRLCFKESDRVKAIVSLITAVGGKVFLEQDCIKINGGNFLNGGFVKGFADHRVVMAAFIISSFCKNFVFVSDVETIFKSNVKFLSDFKSLGGCYSGICLE
;
A
#
# COMPACT_ATOMS: atom_id res chain seq x y z
N MET A 1 17.09 6.31 11.19
CA MET A 1 18.21 5.32 11.35
C MET A 1 18.87 5.10 9.99
N THR A 2 20.21 5.16 9.95
CA THR A 2 20.99 4.81 8.75
C THR A 2 21.67 3.45 8.96
N VAL A 3 21.73 2.63 7.91
CA VAL A 3 22.43 1.35 7.93
C VAL A 3 23.41 1.23 6.80
N LYS A 4 24.49 0.48 7.03
CA LYS A 4 25.45 0.02 6.03
C LYS A 4 25.08 -1.38 5.60
N ILE A 5 24.84 -1.60 4.31
CA ILE A 5 24.51 -2.90 3.74
C ILE A 5 25.73 -3.44 3.00
N THR A 6 26.13 -4.65 3.36
CA THR A 6 27.23 -5.35 2.67
C THR A 6 26.69 -6.10 1.47
N PRO A 7 27.23 -5.90 0.26
CA PRO A 7 26.84 -6.67 -0.91
C PRO A 7 27.05 -8.16 -0.69
N LYS A 8 26.00 -8.94 -0.87
CA LYS A 8 26.03 -10.41 -0.79
C LYS A 8 25.03 -11.01 -1.75
N LYS A 9 25.36 -12.17 -2.28
CA LYS A 9 24.41 -12.97 -3.06
C LYS A 9 23.32 -13.51 -2.14
N LEU A 10 22.08 -13.11 -2.39
CA LEU A 10 20.91 -13.59 -1.64
C LEU A 10 20.39 -14.88 -2.29
N THR A 11 20.12 -15.89 -1.48
CA THR A 11 19.51 -17.15 -1.91
C THR A 11 18.75 -17.77 -0.76
N GLY A 12 17.83 -18.68 -1.04
CA GLY A 12 17.09 -19.37 -0.01
C GLY A 12 15.58 -19.25 -0.13
N CYS A 13 14.91 -19.14 1.00
CA CYS A 13 13.47 -19.22 1.11
C CYS A 13 12.91 -18.08 1.96
N VAL A 14 11.79 -17.50 1.49
CA VAL A 14 10.99 -16.53 2.25
C VAL A 14 9.52 -16.93 2.24
N GLU A 15 8.78 -16.52 3.26
CA GLU A 15 7.34 -16.64 3.29
C GLU A 15 6.67 -15.41 2.67
N ALA A 16 5.62 -15.63 1.88
CA ALA A 16 4.85 -14.55 1.33
C ALA A 16 4.15 -13.75 2.45
N VAL A 17 4.30 -12.43 2.41
CA VAL A 17 3.64 -11.54 3.34
C VAL A 17 2.22 -11.22 2.89
N TYR A 18 1.36 -10.82 3.82
CA TYR A 18 -0.05 -10.58 3.57
C TYR A 18 -0.38 -9.10 3.39
N SER A 19 -1.41 -8.82 2.59
CA SER A 19 -1.70 -7.48 2.12
C SER A 19 -2.24 -6.55 3.21
N LYS A 20 -1.43 -5.58 3.60
CA LYS A 20 -1.82 -4.48 4.47
C LYS A 20 -3.10 -3.79 3.99
N SER A 21 -3.22 -3.55 2.69
CA SER A 21 -4.36 -2.85 2.09
C SER A 21 -5.68 -3.60 2.23
N PHE A 22 -5.66 -4.94 2.17
CA PHE A 22 -6.82 -5.76 2.46
C PHE A 22 -7.08 -5.86 3.97
N ALA A 23 -6.03 -6.05 4.78
CA ALA A 23 -6.16 -6.15 6.24
C ALA A 23 -6.85 -4.91 6.84
N ILE A 24 -6.40 -3.70 6.50
CA ILE A 24 -7.01 -2.45 7.00
C ILE A 24 -8.51 -2.40 6.64
N ARG A 25 -8.88 -2.71 5.41
CA ARG A 25 -10.28 -2.71 4.98
C ARG A 25 -11.12 -3.74 5.71
N ALA A 26 -10.59 -4.96 5.87
CA ALA A 26 -11.28 -6.03 6.57
C ALA A 26 -11.45 -5.72 8.07
N ILE A 27 -10.42 -5.14 8.71
CA ILE A 27 -10.47 -4.70 10.12
C ILE A 27 -11.55 -3.63 10.31
N VAL A 28 -11.60 -2.63 9.43
CA VAL A 28 -12.63 -1.58 9.51
C VAL A 28 -14.02 -2.16 9.22
N ALA A 29 -14.18 -3.03 8.22
CA ALA A 29 -15.48 -3.68 7.97
C ALA A 29 -15.94 -4.52 9.16
N ALA A 30 -15.02 -5.26 9.79
CA ALA A 30 -15.29 -6.05 10.98
C ALA A 30 -15.68 -5.20 12.20
N SER A 31 -15.07 -4.02 12.36
CA SER A 31 -15.44 -3.11 13.45
C SER A 31 -16.83 -2.50 13.30
N LEU A 32 -17.31 -2.35 12.06
CA LEU A 32 -18.66 -1.87 11.75
C LEU A 32 -19.71 -3.00 11.81
N ALA A 33 -19.28 -4.25 11.76
CA ALA A 33 -20.17 -5.41 11.72
C ALA A 33 -20.72 -5.76 13.10
N PHE A 34 -21.99 -6.11 13.17
CA PHE A 34 -22.57 -6.67 14.39
C PHE A 34 -22.08 -8.11 14.61
N GLY A 35 -21.59 -8.39 15.83
CA GLY A 35 -21.11 -9.71 16.22
C GLY A 35 -19.57 -9.83 16.12
N VAL A 36 -19.11 -11.05 15.92
CA VAL A 36 -17.68 -11.41 15.96
C VAL A 36 -17.18 -11.76 14.58
N SER A 37 -16.09 -11.12 14.17
CA SER A 37 -15.37 -11.43 12.94
C SER A 37 -13.96 -11.92 13.25
N ILE A 38 -13.43 -12.86 12.45
CA ILE A 38 -12.06 -13.33 12.55
C ILE A 38 -11.32 -12.89 11.27
N ILE A 39 -10.23 -12.16 11.43
CA ILE A 39 -9.36 -11.74 10.32
C ILE A 39 -8.06 -12.54 10.42
N GLU A 40 -7.88 -13.48 9.50
CA GLU A 40 -6.69 -14.35 9.45
C GLU A 40 -5.60 -13.74 8.57
N ASN A 41 -4.35 -14.17 8.80
CA ASN A 41 -3.18 -13.74 8.03
C ASN A 41 -2.91 -12.23 8.14
N VAL A 42 -3.08 -11.67 9.31
CA VAL A 42 -2.82 -10.25 9.56
C VAL A 42 -1.33 -10.05 9.85
N GLN A 43 -0.71 -9.15 9.10
CA GLN A 43 0.62 -8.65 9.40
C GLN A 43 0.49 -7.35 10.22
N PHE A 44 0.91 -7.39 11.48
CA PHE A 44 0.78 -6.26 12.41
C PHE A 44 1.85 -5.17 12.19
N CYS A 45 1.89 -4.63 10.98
CA CYS A 45 2.70 -3.46 10.65
C CYS A 45 2.10 -2.18 11.23
N ASP A 46 2.84 -1.07 11.20
CA ASP A 46 2.41 0.18 11.87
C ASP A 46 1.08 0.71 11.35
N ASP A 47 0.81 0.64 10.05
CA ASP A 47 -0.47 1.07 9.48
C ASP A 47 -1.64 0.21 9.99
N VAL A 48 -1.44 -1.11 10.19
CA VAL A 48 -2.45 -2.02 10.75
C VAL A 48 -2.66 -1.73 12.25
N LYS A 49 -1.58 -1.56 13.02
CA LYS A 49 -1.67 -1.17 14.44
C LYS A 49 -2.40 0.16 14.59
N THR A 50 -2.11 1.14 13.72
CA THR A 50 -2.83 2.43 13.69
C THR A 50 -4.33 2.24 13.43
N THR A 51 -4.71 1.29 12.56
CA THR A 51 -6.11 0.96 12.31
C THR A 51 -6.78 0.36 13.54
N LEU A 52 -6.09 -0.53 14.27
CA LEU A 52 -6.61 -1.13 15.50
C LEU A 52 -6.89 -0.08 16.58
N PHE A 53 -5.96 0.84 16.81
CA PHE A 53 -6.19 1.96 17.73
C PHE A 53 -7.34 2.87 17.29
N ALA A 54 -7.52 3.07 15.98
CA ALA A 54 -8.63 3.87 15.48
C ALA A 54 -9.98 3.18 15.71
N ILE A 55 -10.10 1.88 15.43
CA ILE A 55 -11.40 1.17 15.65
C ILE A 55 -11.78 1.05 17.12
N GLU A 56 -10.81 0.98 18.05
CA GLU A 56 -11.07 1.06 19.48
C GLU A 56 -11.73 2.39 19.86
N LYS A 57 -11.26 3.51 19.27
CA LYS A 57 -11.88 4.83 19.48
C LYS A 57 -13.29 4.91 18.90
N PHE A 58 -13.64 4.03 17.96
CA PHE A 58 -15.01 3.84 17.46
C PHE A 58 -15.80 2.76 18.24
N GLY A 59 -15.29 2.28 19.38
CA GLY A 59 -15.99 1.38 20.29
C GLY A 59 -15.86 -0.11 19.99
N ALA A 60 -15.11 -0.52 18.96
CA ALA A 60 -14.84 -1.92 18.71
C ALA A 60 -13.79 -2.47 19.68
N LYS A 61 -13.94 -3.74 20.08
CA LYS A 61 -12.96 -4.47 20.87
C LYS A 61 -12.27 -5.52 20.02
N PHE A 62 -11.02 -5.88 20.34
CA PHE A 62 -10.33 -6.95 19.63
C PHE A 62 -9.39 -7.75 20.53
N SER A 63 -9.06 -8.96 20.09
CA SER A 63 -8.00 -9.78 20.66
C SER A 63 -7.13 -10.37 19.55
N ILE A 64 -5.84 -10.54 19.83
CA ILE A 64 -4.85 -11.05 18.90
C ILE A 64 -4.41 -12.44 19.35
N LYS A 65 -4.40 -13.40 18.42
CA LYS A 65 -3.80 -14.72 18.61
C LYS A 65 -2.95 -15.06 17.39
N ASN A 66 -1.65 -15.10 17.55
CA ASN A 66 -0.67 -15.27 16.45
C ASN A 66 -0.90 -14.21 15.34
N ASN A 67 -1.14 -14.67 14.09
CA ASN A 67 -1.44 -13.81 12.94
C ASN A 67 -2.96 -13.66 12.69
N SER A 68 -3.79 -13.97 13.67
CA SER A 68 -5.25 -13.84 13.60
C SER A 68 -5.75 -12.78 14.57
N LEU A 69 -6.75 -12.06 14.13
CA LEU A 69 -7.39 -10.98 14.86
C LEU A 69 -8.87 -11.29 15.01
N LYS A 70 -9.35 -11.37 16.25
CA LYS A 70 -10.77 -11.50 16.58
C LYS A 70 -11.29 -10.11 16.92
N ILE A 71 -12.30 -9.64 16.20
CA ILE A 71 -12.90 -8.30 16.36
C ILE A 71 -14.35 -8.47 16.80
N TYR A 72 -14.69 -7.80 17.89
CA TYR A 72 -16.04 -7.62 18.41
C TYR A 72 -16.51 -6.25 17.93
N GLY A 73 -17.27 -6.23 16.85
CA GLY A 73 -17.73 -5.01 16.21
C GLY A 73 -19.11 -4.57 16.73
N GLY A 74 -19.53 -3.42 16.23
CA GLY A 74 -20.77 -2.72 16.58
C GLY A 74 -20.44 -1.29 17.00
N LEU A 75 -21.09 -0.31 16.39
CA LEU A 75 -20.86 1.11 16.64
C LEU A 75 -21.47 1.60 17.98
N ASN A 76 -21.79 0.72 18.91
CA ASN A 76 -22.63 1.04 20.06
C ASN A 76 -22.02 2.00 21.09
N ASN A 77 -20.71 2.31 21.01
CA ASN A 77 -20.04 3.10 22.05
C ASN A 77 -19.53 4.49 21.60
N LEU A 78 -19.87 4.94 20.39
CA LEU A 78 -19.50 6.29 19.92
C LEU A 78 -20.20 7.43 20.66
N LEU A 79 -21.15 7.14 21.54
CA LEU A 79 -22.13 8.14 22.03
C LEU A 79 -21.72 8.82 23.34
N GLU A 80 -20.67 8.39 24.03
CA GLU A 80 -20.35 8.92 25.37
C GLU A 80 -19.23 9.96 25.39
N GLU A 81 -18.28 9.95 24.46
CA GLU A 81 -17.18 10.93 24.42
C GLU A 81 -17.53 12.15 23.57
N LYS A 82 -17.54 13.35 24.17
CA LYS A 82 -17.76 14.62 23.45
C LYS A 82 -16.67 14.92 22.40
N LYS A 83 -15.44 14.45 22.64
CA LYS A 83 -14.28 14.66 21.75
C LYS A 83 -13.45 13.39 21.59
N ILE A 84 -13.24 12.97 20.35
CA ILE A 84 -12.44 11.77 20.00
C ILE A 84 -11.22 12.19 19.19
N TYR A 85 -10.05 11.70 19.59
CA TYR A 85 -8.79 11.89 18.86
C TYR A 85 -8.30 10.60 18.25
N ILE A 86 -8.14 10.59 16.92
CA ILE A 86 -7.63 9.45 16.15
C ILE A 86 -6.25 9.80 15.62
N ASN A 87 -5.22 9.10 16.11
CA ASN A 87 -3.86 9.30 15.61
C ASN A 87 -3.59 8.36 14.44
N CYS A 88 -3.59 8.90 13.21
CA CYS A 88 -3.30 8.18 11.98
C CYS A 88 -1.79 7.96 11.73
N LYS A 89 -0.92 8.48 12.61
CA LYS A 89 0.54 8.48 12.43
C LYS A 89 0.90 8.94 11.00
N ASP A 90 1.56 8.09 10.20
CA ASP A 90 1.92 8.38 8.81
C ASP A 90 1.02 7.67 7.78
N SER A 91 -0.14 7.14 8.21
CA SER A 91 -1.05 6.36 7.37
C SER A 91 -2.10 7.20 6.68
N ALA A 92 -1.88 7.57 5.41
CA ALA A 92 -2.87 8.31 4.64
C ALA A 92 -4.13 7.49 4.32
N LEU A 93 -4.04 6.16 4.27
CA LEU A 93 -5.23 5.31 4.09
C LEU A 93 -6.14 5.42 5.31
N ASN A 94 -5.58 5.30 6.52
CA ASN A 94 -6.35 5.46 7.76
C ASN A 94 -6.93 6.86 7.86
N PHE A 95 -6.13 7.90 7.63
CA PHE A 95 -6.62 9.26 7.65
C PHE A 95 -7.83 9.46 6.73
N ARG A 96 -7.71 9.09 5.45
CA ARG A 96 -8.76 9.29 4.44
C ARG A 96 -10.00 8.42 4.68
N LEU A 97 -9.83 7.21 5.21
CA LEU A 97 -10.94 6.32 5.52
C LEU A 97 -11.69 6.80 6.76
N PHE A 98 -10.96 7.05 7.85
CA PHE A 98 -11.57 7.48 9.11
C PHE A 98 -12.13 8.90 9.05
N SER A 99 -11.65 9.79 8.18
CA SER A 99 -12.25 11.11 8.00
C SER A 99 -13.69 11.03 7.51
N PHE A 100 -14.02 10.11 6.61
CA PHE A 100 -15.39 9.91 6.13
C PHE A 100 -16.25 9.14 7.14
N LEU A 101 -15.71 8.12 7.79
CA LEU A 101 -16.40 7.41 8.86
C LEU A 101 -16.71 8.36 10.03
N ALA A 102 -15.78 9.19 10.42
CA ALA A 102 -15.99 10.21 11.44
C ALA A 102 -17.11 11.19 11.06
N ALA A 103 -17.26 11.50 9.78
CA ALA A 103 -18.33 12.38 9.29
C ALA A 103 -19.73 11.74 9.36
N THR A 104 -19.85 10.46 9.68
CA THR A 104 -21.15 9.81 9.97
C THR A 104 -21.52 9.87 11.46
N SER A 105 -20.59 10.27 12.34
CA SER A 105 -20.77 10.34 13.79
C SER A 105 -21.30 11.71 14.23
N SER A 106 -21.99 11.79 15.36
CA SER A 106 -22.39 13.03 16.04
C SER A 106 -21.28 13.66 16.89
N CYS A 107 -20.20 12.91 17.19
CA CYS A 107 -19.10 13.38 18.03
C CYS A 107 -18.17 14.36 17.32
N ASP A 108 -17.47 15.20 18.09
CA ASP A 108 -16.34 15.99 17.60
C ASP A 108 -15.11 15.12 17.43
N ILE A 109 -14.73 14.83 16.19
CA ILE A 109 -13.62 13.94 15.88
C ILE A 109 -12.44 14.71 15.28
N TYR A 110 -11.27 14.47 15.84
CA TYR A 110 -9.99 15.09 15.46
C TYR A 110 -9.03 14.02 14.95
N LEU A 111 -8.50 14.23 13.74
CA LEU A 111 -7.52 13.35 13.10
C LEU A 111 -6.12 13.94 13.25
N LYS A 112 -5.24 13.24 13.96
CA LYS A 112 -3.83 13.59 14.14
C LYS A 112 -2.95 12.77 13.19
N GLY A 113 -1.73 13.26 12.95
CA GLY A 113 -0.75 12.56 12.14
C GLY A 113 0.63 13.20 12.22
N THR A 114 1.60 12.61 11.53
CA THR A 114 2.95 13.16 11.43
C THR A 114 3.00 14.35 10.47
N GLU A 115 4.05 15.15 10.54
CA GLU A 115 4.31 16.20 9.56
C GLU A 115 4.41 15.66 8.13
N ASN A 116 5.01 14.47 7.98
CA ASN A 116 5.13 13.81 6.68
C ASN A 116 3.74 13.44 6.10
N LEU A 117 2.82 12.97 6.95
CA LEU A 117 1.43 12.76 6.53
C LEU A 117 0.78 14.07 6.06
N PHE A 118 1.01 15.17 6.78
CA PHE A 118 0.38 16.47 6.49
C PHE A 118 0.94 17.18 5.25
N LYS A 119 2.10 16.76 4.74
CA LYS A 119 2.63 17.20 3.44
C LYS A 119 1.89 16.57 2.24
N ARG A 120 1.11 15.51 2.48
CA ARG A 120 0.35 14.81 1.44
C ARG A 120 -1.00 15.49 1.19
N PRO A 121 -1.57 15.37 -0.02
CA PRO A 121 -2.93 15.86 -0.29
C PRO A 121 -3.95 15.01 0.49
N LEU A 122 -4.39 15.51 1.63
CA LEU A 122 -5.28 14.79 2.57
C LEU A 122 -6.76 15.15 2.39
N VAL A 123 -7.06 16.24 1.70
CA VAL A 123 -8.43 16.68 1.42
C VAL A 123 -8.78 16.32 -0.02
N ALA A 124 -9.97 15.77 -0.23
CA ALA A 124 -10.47 15.46 -1.56
C ALA A 124 -11.16 16.68 -2.18
N ASP A 125 -11.06 16.79 -3.51
CA ASP A 125 -12.02 17.58 -4.27
C ASP A 125 -13.34 16.81 -4.27
N LEU A 126 -14.20 17.16 -3.32
CA LEU A 126 -15.48 16.51 -3.08
C LEU A 126 -16.60 17.55 -3.21
N TYR A 127 -17.59 17.22 -3.99
CA TYR A 127 -18.80 18.00 -4.16
C TYR A 127 -20.01 17.16 -3.76
N PHE A 128 -20.93 17.79 -3.04
CA PHE A 128 -22.22 17.23 -2.67
C PHE A 128 -23.31 18.03 -3.37
N ASN A 129 -24.16 17.34 -4.14
CA ASN A 129 -25.20 17.97 -4.96
C ASN A 129 -24.66 19.17 -5.79
N LYS A 130 -23.47 18.97 -6.41
CA LYS A 130 -22.72 19.95 -7.21
C LYS A 130 -22.07 21.10 -6.44
N ASN A 131 -22.34 21.26 -5.15
CA ASN A 131 -21.69 22.25 -4.30
C ASN A 131 -20.44 21.68 -3.64
N LYS A 132 -19.38 22.50 -3.50
CA LYS A 132 -18.15 22.09 -2.81
C LYS A 132 -18.48 21.68 -1.37
N PHE A 133 -18.06 20.48 -0.97
CA PHE A 133 -18.33 19.92 0.35
C PHE A 133 -17.04 19.79 1.16
N ASN A 134 -16.90 20.65 2.15
CA ASN A 134 -15.77 20.62 3.08
C ASN A 134 -16.16 19.81 4.31
N TYR A 135 -15.70 18.57 4.42
CA TYR A 135 -16.03 17.66 5.54
C TYR A 135 -15.00 17.72 6.67
N ILE A 136 -13.77 18.22 6.40
CA ILE A 136 -12.72 18.42 7.40
C ILE A 136 -12.09 19.80 7.26
N LYS A 137 -11.62 20.34 8.39
CA LYS A 137 -10.86 21.59 8.47
C LYS A 137 -9.52 21.33 9.12
N LYS A 138 -8.43 21.84 8.51
CA LYS A 138 -7.11 21.79 9.12
C LYS A 138 -7.05 22.78 10.29
N GLU A 139 -6.62 22.29 11.43
CA GLU A 139 -6.26 23.06 12.61
C GLU A 139 -4.74 22.98 12.85
N ARG A 140 -4.20 23.64 13.88
CA ARG A 140 -2.76 23.77 14.11
C ARG A 140 -1.98 22.46 13.96
N ASN A 141 -2.41 21.39 14.63
CA ASN A 141 -1.71 20.09 14.66
C ASN A 141 -2.61 18.91 14.32
N CYS A 142 -3.79 19.14 13.75
CA CYS A 142 -4.76 18.10 13.42
C CYS A 142 -5.75 18.56 12.35
N PHE A 143 -6.64 17.66 11.96
CA PHE A 143 -7.81 17.97 11.18
C PHE A 143 -9.07 17.69 11.99
N LYS A 144 -9.95 18.68 12.13
CA LYS A 144 -11.27 18.52 12.75
C LYS A 144 -12.28 18.12 11.68
N VAL A 145 -13.13 17.13 11.97
CA VAL A 145 -14.32 16.83 11.16
C VAL A 145 -15.38 17.87 11.47
N VAL A 146 -15.81 18.64 10.46
CA VAL A 146 -16.67 19.82 10.65
C VAL A 146 -18.08 19.63 10.09
N ASN A 147 -18.23 18.89 9.00
CA ASN A 147 -19.51 18.65 8.36
C ASN A 147 -19.87 17.17 8.36
N ARG A 148 -21.16 16.86 8.59
CA ARG A 148 -21.68 15.51 8.57
C ARG A 148 -22.02 15.08 7.15
N LEU A 149 -21.73 13.82 6.85
CA LEU A 149 -22.21 13.20 5.62
C LEU A 149 -23.74 13.02 5.70
N LYS A 150 -24.40 13.44 4.63
CA LYS A 150 -25.82 13.21 4.41
C LYS A 150 -26.02 12.38 3.16
N PRO A 151 -27.12 11.58 3.06
CA PRO A 151 -27.45 10.89 1.82
C PRO A 151 -27.59 11.86 0.66
N GLY A 152 -27.23 11.43 -0.55
CA GLY A 152 -27.38 12.24 -1.76
C GLY A 152 -26.33 11.97 -2.83
N LYS A 153 -26.08 12.96 -3.68
CA LYS A 153 -25.21 12.81 -4.85
C LYS A 153 -23.83 13.44 -4.62
N PHE A 154 -22.80 12.60 -4.68
CA PHE A 154 -21.39 12.97 -4.50
C PHE A 154 -20.65 12.94 -5.83
N PHE A 155 -19.77 13.92 -6.03
CA PHE A 155 -18.84 13.98 -7.16
C PHE A 155 -17.42 13.98 -6.59
N ILE A 156 -16.59 13.03 -7.02
CA ILE A 156 -15.25 12.86 -6.48
C ILE A 156 -14.25 12.51 -7.58
N SER A 157 -13.04 13.07 -7.50
CA SER A 157 -11.94 12.73 -8.38
C SER A 157 -10.98 11.71 -7.75
N CYS A 158 -10.67 10.64 -8.49
CA CYS A 158 -9.63 9.68 -8.12
C CYS A 158 -8.25 10.04 -8.67
N LYS A 159 -8.08 11.23 -9.26
CA LYS A 159 -6.81 11.69 -9.86
C LYS A 159 -5.62 11.60 -8.88
N ILE A 160 -5.83 12.04 -7.64
CA ILE A 160 -4.79 11.99 -6.59
C ILE A 160 -4.79 10.63 -5.90
N SER A 161 -5.95 10.17 -5.42
CA SER A 161 -6.06 8.93 -4.65
C SER A 161 -7.48 8.36 -4.63
N SER A 162 -7.61 7.05 -4.80
CA SER A 162 -8.87 6.32 -4.61
C SER A 162 -9.23 6.08 -3.12
N GLN A 163 -8.35 6.43 -2.19
CA GLN A 163 -8.60 6.20 -0.76
C GLN A 163 -9.74 7.10 -0.24
N PHE A 164 -9.96 8.26 -0.84
CA PHE A 164 -11.13 9.09 -0.57
C PHE A 164 -12.43 8.38 -0.95
N LEU A 165 -12.45 7.78 -2.15
CA LEU A 165 -13.59 6.96 -2.59
C LEU A 165 -13.78 5.74 -1.67
N THR A 166 -12.69 5.14 -1.19
CA THR A 166 -12.78 4.06 -0.18
C THR A 166 -13.53 4.54 1.06
N GLY A 167 -13.20 5.73 1.59
CA GLY A 167 -13.88 6.31 2.73
C GLY A 167 -15.39 6.49 2.50
N LEU A 168 -15.80 7.05 1.36
CA LEU A 168 -17.21 7.19 0.99
C LEU A 168 -17.92 5.82 0.89
N LEU A 169 -17.31 4.83 0.24
CA LEU A 169 -17.89 3.51 0.06
C LEU A 169 -18.08 2.75 1.38
N PHE A 170 -17.30 3.05 2.42
CA PHE A 170 -17.49 2.52 3.78
C PHE A 170 -18.57 3.28 4.55
N SER A 171 -18.72 4.58 4.32
CA SER A 171 -19.54 5.47 5.13
C SER A 171 -20.98 5.59 4.63
N LEU A 172 -21.18 5.67 3.30
CA LEU A 172 -22.52 5.87 2.74
C LEU A 172 -23.53 4.74 3.00
N PRO A 173 -23.11 3.44 3.05
CA PRO A 173 -24.06 2.36 3.31
C PRO A 173 -24.77 2.45 4.66
N ILE A 174 -24.18 3.11 5.67
CA ILE A 174 -24.74 3.20 7.02
C ILE A 174 -25.62 4.44 7.23
N LEU A 175 -25.74 5.32 6.23
CA LEU A 175 -26.62 6.49 6.28
C LEU A 175 -28.08 6.10 6.10
N ASP A 176 -29.00 7.02 6.47
CA ASP A 176 -30.44 6.77 6.53
C ASP A 176 -31.12 6.64 5.17
N ASP A 177 -30.46 7.02 4.05
CA ASP A 177 -31.04 6.94 2.71
C ASP A 177 -29.96 6.68 1.65
N ASP A 178 -30.41 6.44 0.41
CA ASP A 178 -29.58 6.10 -0.73
C ASP A 178 -28.66 7.25 -1.17
N SER A 179 -27.52 6.88 -1.73
CA SER A 179 -26.56 7.82 -2.28
C SER A 179 -26.05 7.41 -3.65
N GLU A 180 -25.63 8.40 -4.45
CA GLU A 180 -24.96 8.21 -5.73
C GLU A 180 -23.56 8.82 -5.67
N ILE A 181 -22.56 8.13 -6.19
CA ILE A 181 -21.21 8.63 -6.33
C ILE A 181 -20.87 8.70 -7.82
N ILE A 182 -20.57 9.90 -8.31
CA ILE A 182 -20.00 10.12 -9.64
C ILE A 182 -18.48 10.23 -9.48
N VAL A 183 -17.74 9.41 -10.22
CA VAL A 183 -16.28 9.30 -10.06
C VAL A 183 -15.57 9.72 -11.32
N GLU A 184 -14.70 10.72 -11.18
CA GLU A 184 -13.75 11.10 -12.23
C GLU A 184 -12.44 10.29 -12.11
N LYS A 185 -11.86 9.86 -13.26
CA LYS A 185 -10.55 9.18 -13.32
C LYS A 185 -10.45 7.88 -12.51
N ILE A 186 -11.53 7.09 -12.46
CA ILE A 186 -11.58 5.81 -11.71
C ILE A 186 -10.59 4.77 -12.22
N GLU A 187 -10.32 4.74 -13.53
CA GLU A 187 -9.48 3.72 -14.16
C GLU A 187 -8.06 3.65 -13.59
N GLU A 188 -7.53 4.78 -13.17
CA GLU A 188 -6.19 4.89 -12.61
C GLU A 188 -6.02 4.22 -11.24
N SER A 189 -7.11 4.01 -10.53
CA SER A 189 -7.11 3.46 -9.16
C SER A 189 -8.00 2.23 -9.01
N LYS A 190 -8.46 1.68 -10.14
CA LYS A 190 -9.48 0.62 -10.19
C LYS A 190 -9.20 -0.56 -9.25
N GLN A 191 -7.94 -1.03 -9.15
CA GLN A 191 -7.64 -2.17 -8.29
C GLN A 191 -7.95 -1.91 -6.79
N TYR A 192 -7.63 -0.72 -6.28
CA TYR A 192 -7.88 -0.41 -4.87
C TYR A 192 -9.37 -0.21 -4.57
N VAL A 193 -10.12 0.26 -5.57
CA VAL A 193 -11.58 0.30 -5.51
C VAL A 193 -12.15 -1.12 -5.54
N ASP A 194 -11.61 -2.00 -6.40
CA ASP A 194 -11.98 -3.41 -6.46
C ASP A 194 -11.73 -4.13 -5.12
N PHE A 195 -10.60 -3.83 -4.43
CA PHE A 195 -10.34 -4.34 -3.06
C PHE A 195 -11.41 -3.89 -2.09
N THR A 196 -11.78 -2.60 -2.14
CA THR A 196 -12.81 -2.05 -1.26
C THR A 196 -14.14 -2.73 -1.49
N LEU A 197 -14.59 -2.83 -2.74
CA LEU A 197 -15.85 -3.48 -3.08
C LEU A 197 -15.87 -4.97 -2.74
N TYR A 198 -14.74 -5.66 -2.95
CA TYR A 198 -14.60 -7.07 -2.58
C TYR A 198 -14.79 -7.26 -1.06
N VAL A 199 -14.07 -6.48 -0.24
CA VAL A 199 -14.21 -6.56 1.21
C VAL A 199 -15.63 -6.21 1.66
N LEU A 200 -16.18 -5.11 1.18
CA LEU A 200 -17.54 -4.68 1.54
C LEU A 200 -18.59 -5.76 1.21
N LYS A 201 -18.45 -6.40 0.03
CA LYS A 201 -19.32 -7.53 -0.36
C LYS A 201 -19.23 -8.71 0.61
N GLN A 202 -18.01 -9.08 1.08
CA GLN A 202 -17.84 -10.15 2.06
C GLN A 202 -18.54 -9.84 3.38
N PHE A 203 -18.53 -8.58 3.79
CA PHE A 203 -19.23 -8.11 4.99
C PHE A 203 -20.70 -7.72 4.74
N GLY A 204 -21.32 -8.20 3.65
CA GLY A 204 -22.74 -8.10 3.37
C GLY A 204 -23.20 -6.79 2.74
N ILE A 205 -22.30 -5.86 2.46
CA ILE A 205 -22.66 -4.56 1.86
C ILE A 205 -22.81 -4.69 0.35
N LYS A 206 -23.94 -4.19 -0.17
CA LYS A 206 -24.28 -4.20 -1.59
C LYS A 206 -24.07 -2.81 -2.19
N ILE A 207 -23.19 -2.73 -3.19
CA ILE A 207 -22.92 -1.50 -3.95
C ILE A 207 -23.05 -1.81 -5.43
N LYS A 208 -23.91 -1.05 -6.13
CA LYS A 208 -24.12 -1.20 -7.57
C LYS A 208 -23.17 -0.29 -8.35
N ARG A 209 -22.36 -0.87 -9.23
CA ARG A 209 -21.59 -0.07 -10.20
C ARG A 209 -22.51 0.52 -11.24
N THR A 210 -22.27 1.76 -11.63
CA THR A 210 -22.90 2.44 -12.76
C THR A 210 -21.83 2.81 -13.78
N PHE A 211 -22.24 3.33 -14.94
CA PHE A 211 -21.31 3.82 -15.95
C PHE A 211 -20.41 4.96 -15.43
N LYS A 212 -20.95 5.84 -14.57
CA LYS A 212 -20.23 7.01 -14.04
C LYS A 212 -19.70 6.84 -12.60
N GLY A 213 -19.94 5.70 -11.94
CA GLY A 213 -19.52 5.52 -10.55
C GLY A 213 -20.30 4.45 -9.80
N PHE A 214 -21.03 4.80 -8.74
CA PHE A 214 -21.69 3.84 -7.85
C PHE A 214 -23.04 4.36 -7.36
N LYS A 215 -24.01 3.43 -7.22
CA LYS A 215 -25.20 3.62 -6.39
C LYS A 215 -25.02 2.81 -5.11
N VAL A 216 -25.27 3.45 -3.97
CA VAL A 216 -25.10 2.90 -2.63
C VAL A 216 -26.43 3.00 -1.91
N LEU A 217 -27.03 1.87 -1.61
CA LEU A 217 -28.24 1.84 -0.78
C LEU A 217 -27.85 2.25 0.65
N GLY A 218 -28.68 3.06 1.27
CA GLY A 218 -28.57 3.39 2.69
C GLY A 218 -29.08 2.30 3.60
N ARG A 219 -29.05 2.53 4.92
CA ARG A 219 -29.56 1.64 6.00
C ARG A 219 -29.03 0.21 5.95
N GLN A 220 -27.87 0.01 5.31
CA GLN A 220 -27.25 -1.31 5.27
C GLN A 220 -26.52 -1.61 6.59
N LYS A 221 -26.53 -2.85 7.00
CA LYS A 221 -25.83 -3.34 8.19
C LYS A 221 -24.67 -4.23 7.77
N PHE A 222 -23.47 -3.92 8.26
CA PHE A 222 -22.33 -4.82 8.11
C PHE A 222 -22.60 -6.12 8.88
N LYS A 223 -22.30 -7.25 8.24
CA LYS A 223 -22.43 -8.58 8.82
C LYS A 223 -21.05 -9.10 9.22
N SER A 224 -20.97 -9.77 10.36
CA SER A 224 -19.73 -10.44 10.76
C SER A 224 -19.30 -11.47 9.72
N PHE A 225 -17.98 -11.55 9.48
CA PHE A 225 -17.42 -12.44 8.47
C PHE A 225 -15.98 -12.86 8.84
N ASN A 226 -15.63 -14.12 8.59
CA ASN A 226 -14.27 -14.61 8.74
C ASN A 226 -13.49 -14.36 7.45
N PHE A 227 -12.58 -13.38 7.49
CA PHE A 227 -11.86 -12.90 6.32
C PHE A 227 -10.40 -13.35 6.36
N LYS A 228 -9.95 -14.03 5.30
CA LYS A 228 -8.55 -14.41 5.13
C LYS A 228 -7.84 -13.38 4.24
N VAL A 229 -6.86 -12.66 4.81
CA VAL A 229 -6.10 -11.65 4.09
C VAL A 229 -5.25 -12.30 3.00
N PRO A 230 -5.35 -11.85 1.73
CA PRO A 230 -4.54 -12.40 0.65
C PRO A 230 -3.08 -11.93 0.70
N VAL A 231 -2.21 -12.65 -0.02
CA VAL A 231 -0.79 -12.30 -0.20
C VAL A 231 -0.63 -10.92 -0.84
N ASP A 232 0.40 -10.19 -0.41
CA ASP A 232 0.78 -8.87 -0.95
C ASP A 232 1.82 -9.00 -2.07
N HIS A 233 1.37 -9.06 -3.32
CA HIS A 233 2.27 -9.12 -4.48
C HIS A 233 3.13 -7.88 -4.64
N SER A 234 2.70 -6.71 -4.14
CA SER A 234 3.51 -5.50 -4.24
C SER A 234 4.71 -5.51 -3.30
N GLN A 235 4.60 -6.25 -2.18
CA GLN A 235 5.72 -6.49 -1.26
C GLN A 235 6.61 -7.62 -1.76
N MET A 236 6.00 -8.72 -2.23
CA MET A 236 6.72 -9.88 -2.72
C MET A 236 7.53 -9.58 -3.98
N ALA A 237 7.13 -8.59 -4.78
CA ALA A 237 7.86 -8.16 -5.97
C ALA A 237 9.36 -7.89 -5.70
N PHE A 238 9.72 -7.40 -4.51
CA PHE A 238 11.11 -7.19 -4.14
C PHE A 238 11.91 -8.48 -4.01
N PHE A 239 11.29 -9.56 -3.52
CA PHE A 239 11.94 -10.87 -3.43
C PHE A 239 11.87 -11.63 -4.76
N GLU A 240 10.79 -11.47 -5.54
CA GLU A 240 10.63 -12.11 -6.84
C GLU A 240 11.74 -11.68 -7.84
N ILE A 241 12.15 -10.41 -7.83
CA ILE A 241 13.21 -9.92 -8.72
C ILE A 241 14.61 -10.45 -8.35
N LEU A 242 14.82 -10.91 -7.12
CA LEU A 242 16.08 -11.55 -6.71
C LEU A 242 16.36 -12.83 -7.50
N GLY A 243 15.32 -13.48 -8.01
CA GLY A 243 15.45 -14.64 -8.92
C GLY A 243 16.25 -14.35 -10.19
N ALA A 244 16.56 -13.09 -10.48
CA ALA A 244 17.46 -12.67 -11.56
C ALA A 244 18.91 -13.16 -11.37
N PHE A 245 19.32 -13.49 -10.15
CA PHE A 245 20.68 -13.86 -9.81
C PHE A 245 20.78 -15.26 -9.22
N ASN A 246 19.95 -15.57 -8.22
CA ASN A 246 19.91 -16.87 -7.59
C ASN A 246 18.47 -17.36 -7.44
N PRO A 247 18.20 -18.65 -7.43
CA PRO A 247 16.87 -19.16 -7.18
C PRO A 247 16.36 -18.72 -5.81
N ILE A 248 15.15 -18.13 -5.80
CA ILE A 248 14.45 -17.75 -4.58
C ILE A 248 13.17 -18.57 -4.48
N LYS A 249 13.02 -19.28 -3.38
CA LYS A 249 11.80 -20.00 -3.02
C LYS A 249 10.89 -19.07 -2.22
N ILE A 250 9.63 -18.95 -2.64
CA ILE A 250 8.62 -18.09 -1.97
C ILE A 250 7.46 -18.98 -1.56
N ILE A 251 7.35 -19.28 -0.26
CA ILE A 251 6.26 -20.08 0.30
C ILE A 251 4.99 -19.24 0.36
N GLY A 252 3.86 -19.83 0.02
CA GLY A 252 2.55 -19.19 0.09
C GLY A 252 2.24 -18.21 -1.04
N LEU A 253 3.19 -17.92 -1.95
CA LEU A 253 2.91 -17.08 -3.12
C LEU A 253 1.78 -17.69 -3.96
N LYS A 254 0.89 -16.85 -4.50
CA LYS A 254 -0.25 -17.29 -5.30
C LYS A 254 -0.08 -16.90 -6.76
N LYS A 255 -0.44 -17.82 -7.67
CA LYS A 255 -0.36 -17.61 -9.13
C LYS A 255 -1.36 -16.56 -9.62
N SER A 256 -2.52 -16.48 -8.99
CA SER A 256 -3.58 -15.53 -9.29
C SER A 256 -3.94 -14.71 -8.05
N SER A 257 -4.29 -13.46 -8.25
CA SER A 257 -4.66 -12.53 -7.17
C SER A 257 -5.60 -11.46 -7.70
N LEU A 258 -6.46 -10.94 -6.83
CA LEU A 258 -7.18 -9.70 -7.09
C LEU A 258 -6.24 -8.50 -7.21
N GLN A 259 -5.04 -8.60 -6.62
CA GLN A 259 -4.01 -7.57 -6.67
C GLN A 259 -3.31 -7.59 -8.02
N LYS A 260 -3.48 -6.53 -8.80
CA LYS A 260 -2.89 -6.41 -10.16
C LYS A 260 -1.36 -6.38 -10.13
N ASP A 261 -0.76 -6.15 -8.96
CA ASP A 261 0.68 -6.21 -8.76
C ASP A 261 1.27 -7.60 -9.06
N CYS A 262 0.45 -8.66 -9.10
CA CYS A 262 0.87 -9.97 -9.64
C CYS A 262 1.34 -9.88 -11.11
N LEU A 263 1.14 -8.75 -11.80
CA LEU A 263 1.71 -8.45 -13.12
C LEU A 263 3.24 -8.58 -13.15
N ILE A 264 3.91 -8.34 -12.03
CA ILE A 264 5.38 -8.51 -11.92
C ILE A 264 5.81 -9.89 -12.41
N LEU A 265 5.09 -10.95 -12.05
CA LEU A 265 5.37 -12.33 -12.47
C LEU A 265 5.36 -12.51 -14.00
N LYS A 266 4.47 -11.79 -14.70
CA LYS A 266 4.43 -11.82 -16.17
C LYS A 266 5.61 -11.04 -16.76
N ILE A 267 5.99 -9.92 -16.14
CA ILE A 267 7.09 -9.08 -16.62
C ILE A 267 8.41 -9.84 -16.49
N ILE A 268 8.73 -10.36 -15.30
CA ILE A 268 9.97 -11.09 -15.06
C ILE A 268 10.09 -12.34 -15.95
N LYS A 269 8.99 -13.06 -16.18
CA LYS A 269 8.97 -14.19 -17.12
C LYS A 269 9.31 -13.78 -18.55
N ARG A 270 8.71 -12.69 -19.04
CA ARG A 270 8.98 -12.16 -20.39
C ARG A 270 10.42 -11.68 -20.55
N SER A 271 10.99 -11.16 -19.47
CA SER A 271 12.39 -10.74 -19.43
C SER A 271 13.40 -11.89 -19.35
N GLY A 272 12.98 -13.11 -19.02
CA GLY A 272 13.85 -14.30 -19.06
C GLY A 272 14.04 -15.00 -17.73
N LEU A 273 13.21 -14.72 -16.71
CA LEU A 273 13.13 -15.54 -15.51
C LEU A 273 12.13 -16.70 -15.71
N ALA A 274 12.33 -17.78 -14.97
CA ALA A 274 11.35 -18.84 -14.77
C ALA A 274 10.63 -18.61 -13.44
N VAL A 275 9.34 -18.97 -13.40
CA VAL A 275 8.55 -19.05 -12.16
C VAL A 275 7.92 -20.43 -12.13
N ASN A 276 8.52 -21.32 -11.37
CA ASN A 276 8.10 -22.71 -11.23
C ASN A 276 7.20 -22.84 -10.01
N TRP A 277 5.96 -23.24 -10.25
CA TRP A 277 4.95 -23.41 -9.22
C TRP A 277 4.95 -24.85 -8.73
N GLN A 278 4.98 -25.01 -7.40
CA GLN A 278 4.81 -26.29 -6.71
C GLN A 278 3.74 -26.12 -5.62
N ASN A 279 3.33 -27.24 -5.00
CA ASN A 279 2.34 -27.19 -3.94
C ASN A 279 2.82 -26.31 -2.77
N GLY A 280 2.14 -25.18 -2.57
CA GLY A 280 2.40 -24.25 -1.47
C GLY A 280 3.52 -23.22 -1.70
N PHE A 281 4.29 -23.28 -2.79
CA PHE A 281 5.35 -22.30 -3.07
C PHE A 281 5.64 -22.08 -4.56
N ALA A 282 6.40 -21.04 -4.84
CA ALA A 282 6.98 -20.77 -6.16
C ALA A 282 8.51 -20.65 -6.06
N ILE A 283 9.22 -21.10 -7.08
CA ILE A 283 10.65 -20.85 -7.24
C ILE A 283 10.82 -19.88 -8.41
N VAL A 284 11.42 -18.72 -8.13
CA VAL A 284 11.82 -17.77 -9.17
C VAL A 284 13.29 -17.88 -9.41
N SER A 285 13.68 -18.10 -10.66
CA SER A 285 15.08 -18.33 -11.05
C SER A 285 15.37 -17.80 -12.44
N ARG A 286 16.65 -17.56 -12.73
CA ARG A 286 17.09 -17.15 -14.07
C ARG A 286 16.99 -18.32 -15.06
N LYS A 287 16.38 -18.08 -16.21
CA LYS A 287 16.25 -19.05 -17.29
C LYS A 287 17.18 -18.75 -18.47
N LYS A 288 17.50 -17.47 -18.70
CA LYS A 288 18.29 -16.99 -19.84
C LYS A 288 19.54 -16.28 -19.37
N ASN A 289 20.65 -16.43 -20.09
CA ASN A 289 21.92 -15.76 -19.78
C ASN A 289 21.81 -14.22 -19.84
N LYS A 290 20.97 -13.69 -20.76
CA LYS A 290 20.69 -12.27 -20.86
C LYS A 290 19.22 -12.02 -20.54
N LEU A 291 18.96 -11.06 -19.64
CA LEU A 291 17.60 -10.63 -19.31
C LEU A 291 17.17 -9.53 -20.27
N LYS A 292 16.05 -9.72 -20.92
CA LYS A 292 15.50 -8.75 -21.88
C LYS A 292 14.91 -7.53 -21.17
N PRO A 293 15.16 -6.31 -21.66
CA PRO A 293 14.51 -5.11 -21.16
C PRO A 293 12.99 -5.18 -21.41
N PHE A 294 12.24 -4.38 -20.68
CA PHE A 294 10.78 -4.36 -20.72
C PHE A 294 10.23 -2.94 -20.86
N LYS A 295 8.96 -2.89 -21.30
CA LYS A 295 8.17 -1.66 -21.34
C LYS A 295 6.88 -1.89 -20.56
N VAL A 296 6.58 -1.05 -19.55
CA VAL A 296 5.42 -1.25 -18.67
C VAL A 296 4.79 0.07 -18.22
N SER A 297 3.46 0.09 -18.20
CA SER A 297 2.70 1.16 -17.56
C SER A 297 2.47 0.85 -16.09
N VAL A 298 2.83 1.78 -15.20
CA VAL A 298 2.58 1.64 -13.75
C VAL A 298 1.33 2.38 -13.27
N ASN A 299 0.54 2.92 -14.17
CA ASN A 299 -0.69 3.63 -13.82
C ASN A 299 -1.63 2.80 -12.94
N LYS A 300 -1.81 1.51 -13.28
CA LYS A 300 -2.65 0.56 -12.54
C LYS A 300 -1.92 -0.19 -11.41
N THR A 301 -0.60 -0.16 -11.39
CA THR A 301 0.27 -0.84 -10.42
C THR A 301 1.41 0.06 -9.95
N PRO A 302 1.10 1.24 -9.38
CA PRO A 302 2.12 2.23 -9.04
C PRO A 302 3.12 1.74 -7.98
N ASP A 303 2.72 0.74 -7.19
CA ASP A 303 3.56 0.16 -6.16
C ASP A 303 4.63 -0.81 -6.71
N LEU A 304 4.53 -1.20 -7.98
CA LEU A 304 5.57 -1.95 -8.70
C LEU A 304 6.68 -1.06 -9.27
N ALA A 305 6.53 0.27 -9.29
CA ALA A 305 7.51 1.15 -9.94
C ALA A 305 8.93 0.96 -9.38
N LEU A 306 9.10 0.88 -8.06
CA LEU A 306 10.40 0.70 -7.40
C LEU A 306 11.02 -0.69 -7.65
N PRO A 307 10.34 -1.84 -7.40
CA PRO A 307 10.94 -3.13 -7.71
C PRO A 307 11.21 -3.31 -9.21
N LEU A 308 10.37 -2.76 -10.11
CA LEU A 308 10.64 -2.77 -11.54
C LEU A 308 11.83 -1.91 -11.93
N ALA A 309 12.03 -0.75 -11.28
CA ALA A 309 13.21 0.08 -11.51
C ALA A 309 14.50 -0.64 -11.10
N VAL A 310 14.50 -1.34 -9.97
CA VAL A 310 15.61 -2.21 -9.55
C VAL A 310 15.82 -3.35 -10.57
N PHE A 311 14.76 -4.04 -10.97
CA PHE A 311 14.86 -5.12 -11.95
C PHE A 311 15.37 -4.65 -13.32
N ALA A 312 15.01 -3.42 -13.73
CA ALA A 312 15.50 -2.83 -14.98
C ALA A 312 17.02 -2.66 -15.01
N CYS A 313 17.65 -2.41 -13.85
CA CYS A 313 19.13 -2.32 -13.78
C CYS A 313 19.84 -3.64 -14.16
N PHE A 314 19.13 -4.78 -14.08
CA PHE A 314 19.65 -6.10 -14.39
C PHE A 314 19.33 -6.61 -15.79
N CYS A 315 18.47 -5.88 -16.53
CA CYS A 315 18.12 -6.22 -17.90
C CYS A 315 19.16 -5.67 -18.87
N ASP A 316 19.51 -6.42 -19.91
CA ASP A 316 20.48 -6.01 -20.93
C ASP A 316 19.82 -5.04 -21.93
N GLY A 317 20.00 -3.74 -21.71
CA GLY A 317 19.45 -2.66 -22.53
C GLY A 317 18.47 -1.74 -21.80
N VAL A 318 17.68 -0.97 -22.54
CA VAL A 318 16.85 0.11 -21.99
C VAL A 318 15.45 -0.39 -21.68
N SER A 319 15.13 -0.48 -20.38
CA SER A 319 13.76 -0.69 -19.90
C SER A 319 13.01 0.65 -19.74
N LYS A 320 11.68 0.63 -19.95
CA LYS A 320 10.83 1.83 -19.89
C LYS A 320 9.68 1.63 -18.93
N ILE A 321 9.58 2.50 -17.92
CA ILE A 321 8.47 2.58 -16.96
C ILE A 321 7.72 3.88 -17.24
N TYR A 322 6.51 3.80 -17.73
CA TYR A 322 5.73 4.95 -18.17
C TYR A 322 4.40 5.11 -17.42
N ARG A 323 3.72 6.26 -17.61
CA ARG A 323 2.56 6.73 -16.85
C ARG A 323 2.88 6.87 -15.37
N ILE A 324 3.92 7.65 -15.10
CA ILE A 324 4.54 7.83 -13.78
C ILE A 324 3.99 9.03 -13.01
N SER A 325 3.16 9.88 -13.63
CA SER A 325 2.69 11.15 -13.07
C SER A 325 2.08 11.04 -11.66
N ARG A 326 1.44 9.91 -11.32
CA ARG A 326 0.86 9.69 -9.98
C ARG A 326 1.87 9.28 -8.91
N LEU A 327 3.08 8.92 -9.30
CA LEU A 327 4.12 8.48 -8.36
C LEU A 327 4.59 9.62 -7.44
N CYS A 328 4.45 10.88 -7.87
CA CYS A 328 4.80 12.05 -7.06
C CYS A 328 3.85 12.29 -5.86
N PHE A 329 2.64 11.69 -5.85
CA PHE A 329 1.66 11.82 -4.77
C PHE A 329 1.66 10.63 -3.79
N LYS A 330 2.71 9.81 -3.80
CA LYS A 330 2.86 8.66 -2.90
C LYS A 330 3.46 9.08 -1.54
N GLU A 331 4.07 8.14 -0.81
CA GLU A 331 4.75 8.39 0.47
C GLU A 331 5.87 9.42 0.30
N SER A 332 6.57 9.33 -0.82
CA SER A 332 7.53 10.30 -1.33
C SER A 332 7.18 10.64 -2.79
N ASP A 333 7.85 11.62 -3.38
CA ASP A 333 7.94 11.73 -4.83
C ASP A 333 8.78 10.55 -5.35
N ARG A 334 8.10 9.43 -5.67
CA ARG A 334 8.76 8.20 -6.10
C ARG A 334 9.50 8.32 -7.42
N VAL A 335 9.15 9.29 -8.26
CA VAL A 335 9.91 9.57 -9.51
C VAL A 335 11.30 10.05 -9.13
N LYS A 336 11.39 11.09 -8.29
CA LYS A 336 12.66 11.60 -7.78
C LYS A 336 13.41 10.54 -6.99
N ALA A 337 12.72 9.75 -6.17
CA ALA A 337 13.34 8.70 -5.37
C ALA A 337 13.94 7.58 -6.22
N ILE A 338 13.28 7.15 -7.30
CA ILE A 338 13.83 6.15 -8.25
C ILE A 338 15.08 6.70 -8.94
N VAL A 339 15.03 7.93 -9.44
CA VAL A 339 16.19 8.55 -10.08
C VAL A 339 17.36 8.65 -9.09
N SER A 340 17.11 9.16 -7.88
CA SER A 340 18.11 9.27 -6.82
C SER A 340 18.71 7.92 -6.45
N LEU A 341 17.88 6.88 -6.23
CA LEU A 341 18.33 5.53 -5.89
C LEU A 341 19.29 4.96 -6.95
N ILE A 342 18.88 5.00 -8.21
CA ILE A 342 19.66 4.39 -9.30
C ILE A 342 20.95 5.15 -9.53
N THR A 343 20.91 6.48 -9.52
CA THR A 343 22.11 7.34 -9.67
C THR A 343 23.09 7.12 -8.51
N ALA A 344 22.58 7.03 -7.28
CA ALA A 344 23.41 6.82 -6.08
C ALA A 344 24.25 5.54 -6.12
N VAL A 345 23.73 4.49 -6.77
CA VAL A 345 24.48 3.23 -6.95
C VAL A 345 25.25 3.14 -8.28
N GLY A 346 25.34 4.23 -9.03
CA GLY A 346 26.08 4.30 -10.30
C GLY A 346 25.33 3.73 -11.50
N GLY A 347 24.01 3.53 -11.40
CA GLY A 347 23.17 3.11 -12.53
C GLY A 347 22.84 4.25 -13.49
N LYS A 348 22.43 3.91 -14.71
CA LYS A 348 22.07 4.88 -15.77
C LYS A 348 20.56 5.03 -15.87
N VAL A 349 20.04 6.19 -15.46
CA VAL A 349 18.61 6.51 -15.46
C VAL A 349 18.35 7.84 -16.15
N PHE A 350 17.30 7.93 -16.95
CA PHE A 350 16.87 9.11 -17.66
C PHE A 350 15.38 9.34 -17.42
N LEU A 351 15.01 10.58 -17.12
CA LEU A 351 13.63 11.00 -16.94
C LEU A 351 13.15 11.72 -18.18
N GLU A 352 12.05 11.24 -18.76
CA GLU A 352 11.28 11.93 -19.80
C GLU A 352 9.92 12.35 -19.22
N GLN A 353 9.11 13.09 -20.02
CA GLN A 353 7.88 13.74 -19.54
C GLN A 353 6.96 12.84 -18.69
N ASP A 354 6.73 11.59 -19.10
CA ASP A 354 5.89 10.61 -18.36
C ASP A 354 6.51 9.21 -18.36
N CYS A 355 7.86 9.13 -18.38
CA CYS A 355 8.59 7.88 -18.51
C CYS A 355 9.95 7.95 -17.81
N ILE A 356 10.27 6.90 -17.05
CA ILE A 356 11.62 6.63 -16.55
C ILE A 356 12.24 5.57 -17.47
N LYS A 357 13.39 5.90 -18.07
CA LYS A 357 14.23 4.99 -18.85
C LYS A 357 15.42 4.56 -18.00
N ILE A 358 15.67 3.28 -17.92
CA ILE A 358 16.80 2.71 -17.17
C ILE A 358 17.60 1.83 -18.13
N ASN A 359 18.86 2.20 -18.33
CA ASN A 359 19.81 1.41 -19.12
C ASN A 359 20.53 0.44 -18.19
N GLY A 360 20.07 -0.81 -18.18
CA GLY A 360 20.62 -1.87 -17.34
C GLY A 360 21.77 -2.62 -17.99
N GLY A 361 22.18 -3.74 -17.36
CA GLY A 361 23.34 -4.54 -17.76
C GLY A 361 24.68 -3.93 -17.37
N ASN A 362 24.68 -2.81 -16.64
CA ASN A 362 25.87 -2.16 -16.13
C ASN A 362 26.18 -2.60 -14.70
N PHE A 363 27.45 -2.57 -14.32
CA PHE A 363 27.86 -2.77 -12.94
C PHE A 363 27.36 -1.63 -12.05
N LEU A 364 26.84 -1.98 -10.88
CA LEU A 364 26.46 -1.02 -9.85
C LEU A 364 27.60 -0.91 -8.82
N ASN A 365 27.93 0.33 -8.46
CA ASN A 365 29.06 0.57 -7.56
C ASN A 365 28.68 0.45 -6.09
N GLY A 366 27.55 0.97 -5.69
CA GLY A 366 27.16 1.24 -4.32
C GLY A 366 27.25 2.74 -4.02
N GLY A 367 26.91 3.14 -2.80
CA GLY A 367 26.90 4.56 -2.40
C GLY A 367 25.82 4.87 -1.36
N PHE A 368 25.54 6.16 -1.14
CA PHE A 368 24.54 6.61 -0.18
C PHE A 368 23.15 6.76 -0.83
N VAL A 369 22.17 6.03 -0.34
CA VAL A 369 20.78 6.08 -0.77
C VAL A 369 19.94 6.77 0.29
N LYS A 370 19.33 7.88 -0.06
CA LYS A 370 18.32 8.54 0.76
C LYS A 370 17.01 7.73 0.75
N GLY A 371 16.46 7.40 1.92
CA GLY A 371 15.23 6.61 2.04
C GLY A 371 13.94 7.39 1.77
N PHE A 372 13.97 8.74 1.81
CA PHE A 372 12.84 9.63 1.56
C PHE A 372 11.62 9.37 2.47
N ALA A 373 11.83 8.81 3.65
CA ALA A 373 10.78 8.35 4.55
C ALA A 373 9.74 7.43 3.84
N ASP A 374 10.15 6.71 2.79
CA ASP A 374 9.33 5.78 2.01
C ASP A 374 9.88 4.35 2.13
N HIS A 375 9.11 3.47 2.79
CA HIS A 375 9.46 2.07 3.02
C HIS A 375 9.81 1.31 1.73
N ARG A 376 9.21 1.66 0.59
CA ARG A 376 9.50 1.00 -0.69
C ARG A 376 10.83 1.44 -1.28
N VAL A 377 11.23 2.69 -1.05
CA VAL A 377 12.57 3.18 -1.45
C VAL A 377 13.63 2.46 -0.64
N VAL A 378 13.41 2.33 0.67
CA VAL A 378 14.34 1.60 1.55
C VAL A 378 14.43 0.13 1.16
N MET A 379 13.30 -0.55 0.95
CA MET A 379 13.30 -1.96 0.49
C MET A 379 14.03 -2.10 -0.86
N ALA A 380 13.81 -1.18 -1.81
CA ALA A 380 14.50 -1.18 -3.09
C ALA A 380 16.02 -1.03 -2.93
N ALA A 381 16.47 -0.19 -1.99
CA ALA A 381 17.88 -0.01 -1.67
C ALA A 381 18.51 -1.27 -1.07
N PHE A 382 17.80 -1.99 -0.19
CA PHE A 382 18.26 -3.29 0.31
C PHE A 382 18.38 -4.33 -0.80
N ILE A 383 17.44 -4.40 -1.72
CA ILE A 383 17.48 -5.38 -2.81
C ILE A 383 18.60 -5.02 -3.82
N ILE A 384 18.72 -3.77 -4.23
CA ILE A 384 19.73 -3.36 -5.21
C ILE A 384 21.15 -3.48 -4.66
N SER A 385 21.33 -3.32 -3.33
CA SER A 385 22.65 -3.46 -2.68
C SER A 385 23.28 -4.84 -2.88
N SER A 386 22.45 -5.89 -3.02
CA SER A 386 22.92 -7.26 -3.27
C SER A 386 23.67 -7.41 -4.60
N PHE A 387 23.63 -6.38 -5.46
CA PHE A 387 24.20 -6.38 -6.81
C PHE A 387 25.25 -5.28 -7.00
N CYS A 388 25.55 -4.56 -5.94
CA CYS A 388 26.60 -3.55 -5.93
C CYS A 388 27.97 -4.21 -5.64
N LYS A 389 29.03 -3.58 -6.12
CA LYS A 389 30.41 -3.98 -5.80
C LYS A 389 30.81 -3.55 -4.40
N ASN A 390 30.37 -2.35 -3.98
CA ASN A 390 30.71 -1.71 -2.73
C ASN A 390 29.48 -1.57 -1.83
N PHE A 391 29.70 -1.18 -0.58
CA PHE A 391 28.66 -0.94 0.40
C PHE A 391 27.61 0.05 -0.09
N VAL A 392 26.37 -0.19 0.34
CA VAL A 392 25.26 0.76 0.20
C VAL A 392 24.85 1.26 1.59
N PHE A 393 24.80 2.57 1.76
CA PHE A 393 24.31 3.21 2.96
C PHE A 393 22.88 3.67 2.71
N VAL A 394 21.97 3.38 3.63
CA VAL A 394 20.54 3.70 3.45
C VAL A 394 20.01 4.40 4.67
N SER A 395 19.37 5.58 4.49
CA SER A 395 18.66 6.27 5.58
C SER A 395 17.20 5.80 5.72
N ASP A 396 16.53 6.22 6.80
CA ASP A 396 15.10 6.04 7.06
C ASP A 396 14.64 4.57 7.16
N VAL A 397 15.52 3.67 7.61
CA VAL A 397 15.27 2.20 7.58
C VAL A 397 14.10 1.78 8.44
N GLU A 398 13.80 2.49 9.52
CA GLU A 398 12.63 2.28 10.36
C GLU A 398 11.30 2.37 9.60
N THR A 399 11.27 3.06 8.46
CA THR A 399 10.05 3.18 7.64
C THR A 399 9.57 1.86 7.07
N ILE A 400 10.42 0.83 6.99
CA ILE A 400 10.04 -0.52 6.54
C ILE A 400 8.90 -1.09 7.39
N PHE A 401 8.92 -0.85 8.71
CA PHE A 401 7.93 -1.36 9.65
C PHE A 401 6.52 -0.80 9.41
N LYS A 402 6.39 0.28 8.65
CA LYS A 402 5.11 0.81 8.19
C LYS A 402 4.29 -0.23 7.41
N SER A 403 4.94 -1.14 6.70
CA SER A 403 4.25 -2.06 5.79
C SER A 403 4.75 -3.50 5.81
N ASN A 404 6.00 -3.76 6.21
CA ASN A 404 6.57 -5.11 6.22
C ASN A 404 7.50 -5.30 7.42
N VAL A 405 6.98 -5.88 8.49
CA VAL A 405 7.74 -6.12 9.73
C VAL A 405 8.75 -7.26 9.61
N LYS A 406 8.59 -8.14 8.60
CA LYS A 406 9.47 -9.29 8.36
C LYS A 406 10.60 -8.99 7.36
N PHE A 407 10.56 -7.87 6.62
CA PHE A 407 11.50 -7.62 5.52
C PHE A 407 12.97 -7.73 5.92
N LEU A 408 13.35 -7.14 7.05
CA LEU A 408 14.74 -7.17 7.52
C LEU A 408 15.18 -8.55 7.98
N SER A 409 14.31 -9.32 8.63
CA SER A 409 14.58 -10.71 9.00
C SER A 409 14.64 -11.62 7.77
N ASP A 410 13.74 -11.44 6.81
CA ASP A 410 13.73 -12.16 5.54
C ASP A 410 14.99 -11.87 4.70
N PHE A 411 15.43 -10.59 4.67
CA PHE A 411 16.68 -10.21 4.02
C PHE A 411 17.90 -10.92 4.64
N LYS A 412 17.97 -10.98 5.99
CA LYS A 412 19.02 -11.70 6.71
C LYS A 412 18.96 -13.22 6.46
N SER A 413 17.76 -13.83 6.47
CA SER A 413 17.59 -15.26 6.24
C SER A 413 18.03 -15.70 4.84
N LEU A 414 17.96 -14.81 3.86
CA LEU A 414 18.48 -15.00 2.51
C LEU A 414 20.01 -14.82 2.43
N GLY A 415 20.71 -14.55 3.53
CA GLY A 415 22.15 -14.30 3.59
C GLY A 415 22.56 -12.84 3.53
N GLY A 416 21.59 -11.91 3.54
CA GLY A 416 21.86 -10.49 3.54
C GLY A 416 22.53 -10.02 4.84
N CYS A 417 23.41 -9.04 4.73
CA CYS A 417 24.15 -8.49 5.87
C CYS A 417 24.04 -6.96 5.89
N TYR A 418 23.65 -6.44 7.05
CA TYR A 418 23.64 -4.99 7.31
C TYR A 418 23.98 -4.71 8.76
N SER A 419 24.56 -3.54 9.01
CA SER A 419 24.89 -3.03 10.35
C SER A 419 24.33 -1.61 10.52
N GLY A 420 23.88 -1.26 11.71
CA GLY A 420 23.51 0.11 12.04
C GLY A 420 24.75 1.02 12.08
N ILE A 421 24.58 2.26 11.64
CA ILE A 421 25.56 3.32 11.84
C ILE A 421 24.95 4.26 12.86
N CYS A 422 25.58 4.39 14.04
CA CYS A 422 25.39 5.56 14.90
C CYS A 422 26.07 6.71 14.17
N LEU A 423 25.30 7.67 13.66
CA LEU A 423 25.85 8.97 13.29
C LEU A 423 26.09 9.67 14.63
N GLU A 424 27.35 9.77 15.04
CA GLU A 424 27.81 10.69 16.07
C GLU A 424 27.56 12.13 15.66
#